data_4ec52c4b0a4fcbf7db26d9d3d7e1a16d
#
_entry.id   4ec52c4b0a4fcbf7db26d9d3d7e1a16d
#
_cell.length_a   1.000
_cell.length_b   1.000
_cell.length_c   1.000
_cell.angle_alpha   90.00
_cell.angle_beta   90.00
_cell.angle_gamma   90.00
#
_symmetry.space_group_name_H-M   'P 1'
#
loop_
_entity.id
_entity.type
_entity.pdbx_description
1 polymer ?
#
loop_
_entity_poly.entity_id
_entity_poly.type
_entity_poly.pdbx_seq_one_letter_code
_entity_poly.pdbx_strand_id
1 'polypeptide(L)'
;MSQDLRSYLDKVRAERPEEFLTVSREVDPAYEITASIVKLEKEAKRRPVMLFEKVKGTDFPVMSNLHASRPRLAMALGCNPRDMQKTFLAAMENPIAPKEVNNGLCKDVVLKGAAVDMRALPQVVHLGGDGGPYIT
;
A
#
# COMPACT_ATOMS: atom_id res chain seq x y z
N MET A 1 6.42 -17.03 10.26
CA MET A 1 5.13 -16.33 10.10
C MET A 1 5.00 -15.93 8.64
N SER A 2 3.84 -16.13 8.03
CA SER A 2 3.57 -15.58 6.69
C SER A 2 3.60 -14.06 6.78
N GLN A 3 4.38 -13.42 5.93
CA GLN A 3 4.43 -11.96 5.86
C GLN A 3 3.54 -11.54 4.70
N ASP A 4 2.39 -10.98 5.00
CA ASP A 4 1.45 -10.41 4.06
C ASP A 4 1.15 -8.95 4.41
N LEU A 5 0.43 -8.26 3.53
CA LEU A 5 0.10 -6.84 3.73
C LEU A 5 -0.68 -6.61 5.03
N ARG A 6 -1.63 -7.48 5.38
CA ARG A 6 -2.47 -7.29 6.56
C ARG A 6 -1.66 -7.40 7.84
N SER A 7 -0.87 -8.47 7.97
CA SER A 7 0.01 -8.66 9.13
C SER A 7 1.05 -7.54 9.27
N TYR A 8 1.57 -7.02 8.15
CA TYR A 8 2.44 -5.85 8.18
C TYR A 8 1.73 -4.59 8.69
N LEU A 9 0.51 -4.31 8.22
CA LEU A 9 -0.26 -3.15 8.66
C LEU A 9 -0.64 -3.23 10.15
N ASP A 10 -1.01 -4.41 10.61
CA ASP A 10 -1.33 -4.64 12.02
C ASP A 10 -0.08 -4.39 12.89
N LYS A 11 1.08 -4.81 12.41
CA LYS A 11 2.36 -4.52 13.06
C LYS A 11 2.66 -3.02 13.09
N VAL A 12 2.45 -2.30 11.98
CA VAL A 12 2.62 -0.84 11.95
C VAL A 12 1.67 -0.16 12.94
N ARG A 13 0.39 -0.56 12.97
CA ARG A 13 -0.58 -0.01 13.92
C ARG A 13 -0.20 -0.25 15.39
N ALA A 14 0.32 -1.43 15.68
CA ALA A 14 0.69 -1.81 17.04
C ALA A 14 1.98 -1.13 17.52
N GLU A 15 3.02 -1.08 16.68
CA GLU A 15 4.34 -0.62 17.06
C GLU A 15 4.59 0.88 16.77
N ARG A 16 3.83 1.45 15.83
CA ARG A 16 3.97 2.84 15.33
C ARG A 16 2.62 3.49 15.05
N PRO A 17 1.70 3.56 16.04
CA PRO A 17 0.36 4.09 15.82
C PRO A 17 0.36 5.53 15.26
N GLU A 18 1.36 6.34 15.64
CA GLU A 18 1.53 7.70 15.13
C GLU A 18 1.88 7.77 13.64
N GLU A 19 2.40 6.67 13.08
CA GLU A 19 2.73 6.54 11.65
C GLU A 19 1.60 5.86 10.86
N PHE A 20 0.41 5.72 11.41
CA PHE A 20 -0.76 5.19 10.72
C PHE A 20 -1.93 6.17 10.82
N LEU A 21 -2.54 6.51 9.70
CA LEU A 21 -3.69 7.41 9.64
C LEU A 21 -4.81 6.78 8.81
N THR A 22 -6.00 6.67 9.39
CA THR A 22 -7.21 6.27 8.68
C THR A 22 -8.05 7.49 8.32
N VAL A 23 -8.47 7.57 7.07
CA VAL A 23 -9.37 8.60 6.55
C VAL A 23 -10.71 7.93 6.22
N SER A 24 -11.71 8.11 7.10
CA SER A 24 -13.01 7.41 7.00
C SER A 24 -14.07 8.19 6.21
N ARG A 25 -13.82 9.48 5.89
CA ARG A 25 -14.67 10.23 4.97
C ARG A 25 -14.41 9.78 3.53
N GLU A 26 -15.43 9.96 2.68
CA GLU A 26 -15.25 9.74 1.24
C GLU A 26 -14.24 10.74 0.67
N VAL A 27 -13.35 10.25 -0.20
CA VAL A 27 -12.36 11.06 -0.91
C VAL A 27 -12.49 10.86 -2.42
N ASP A 28 -12.23 11.92 -3.16
CA ASP A 28 -12.15 11.84 -4.62
C ASP A 28 -10.77 11.26 -5.02
N PRO A 29 -10.71 10.20 -5.85
CA PRO A 29 -9.45 9.66 -6.31
C PRO A 29 -8.68 10.63 -7.22
N ALA A 30 -9.37 11.63 -7.79
CA ALA A 30 -8.72 12.68 -8.56
C ALA A 30 -8.17 13.75 -7.61
N TYR A 31 -6.87 13.77 -7.44
CA TYR A 31 -6.06 14.76 -6.71
C TYR A 31 -6.20 14.76 -5.19
N GLU A 32 -7.36 14.43 -4.59
CA GLU A 32 -7.60 14.65 -3.16
C GLU A 32 -6.73 13.73 -2.27
N ILE A 33 -6.51 12.49 -2.71
CA ILE A 33 -5.60 11.55 -2.03
C ILE A 33 -4.19 12.15 -1.98
N THR A 34 -3.67 12.59 -3.12
CA THR A 34 -2.33 13.18 -3.23
C THR A 34 -2.24 14.50 -2.48
N ALA A 35 -3.25 15.36 -2.58
CA ALA A 35 -3.30 16.63 -1.84
C ALA A 35 -3.23 16.41 -0.32
N SER A 36 -3.92 15.37 0.19
CA SER A 36 -3.88 15.01 1.60
C SER A 36 -2.48 14.57 2.05
N ILE A 37 -1.79 13.75 1.24
CA ILE A 37 -0.42 13.30 1.50
C ILE A 37 0.54 14.50 1.51
N VAL A 38 0.49 15.32 0.46
CA VAL A 38 1.36 16.49 0.31
C VAL A 38 1.14 17.51 1.43
N LYS A 39 -0.11 17.71 1.84
CA LYS A 39 -0.43 18.58 2.97
C LYS A 39 0.22 18.13 4.27
N LEU A 40 0.08 16.85 4.62
CA LEU A 40 0.72 16.29 5.82
C LEU A 40 2.25 16.39 5.76
N GLU A 41 2.83 16.12 4.60
CA GLU A 41 4.27 16.23 4.44
C GLU A 41 4.78 17.68 4.57
N LYS A 42 4.10 18.63 3.94
CA LYS A 42 4.53 20.04 3.95
C LYS A 42 4.26 20.75 5.28
N GLU A 43 3.06 20.56 5.84
CA GLU A 43 2.62 21.29 7.03
C GLU A 43 3.06 20.60 8.33
N ALA A 44 2.85 19.30 8.44
CA ALA A 44 3.13 18.54 9.64
C ALA A 44 4.47 17.81 9.64
N LYS A 45 5.22 17.83 8.52
CA LYS A 45 6.48 17.08 8.31
C LYS A 45 6.33 15.59 8.61
N ARG A 46 5.17 15.04 8.33
CA ARG A 46 4.79 13.64 8.59
C ARG A 46 4.52 12.91 7.30
N ARG A 47 4.89 11.62 7.28
CA ARG A 47 4.65 10.71 6.14
C ARG A 47 4.04 9.40 6.65
N PRO A 48 2.87 9.43 7.32
CA PRO A 48 2.24 8.21 7.82
C PRO A 48 1.80 7.31 6.67
N VAL A 49 1.57 6.03 6.97
CA VAL A 49 0.70 5.20 6.13
C VAL A 49 -0.68 5.83 6.18
N MET A 50 -1.29 6.05 5.03
CA MET A 50 -2.65 6.58 4.93
C MET A 50 -3.57 5.53 4.32
N LEU A 51 -4.61 5.15 5.05
CA LEU A 51 -5.68 4.29 4.58
C LEU A 51 -6.92 5.14 4.33
N PHE A 52 -7.35 5.22 3.08
CA PHE A 52 -8.59 5.85 2.66
C PHE A 52 -9.66 4.76 2.53
N GLU A 53 -10.58 4.69 3.49
CA GLU A 53 -11.57 3.61 3.58
C GLU A 53 -12.68 3.74 2.54
N LYS A 54 -12.99 4.98 2.13
CA LYS A 54 -14.06 5.28 1.18
C LYS A 54 -13.49 6.12 0.05
N VAL A 55 -13.46 5.54 -1.13
CA VAL A 55 -12.98 6.21 -2.35
C VAL A 55 -14.13 6.27 -3.33
N LYS A 56 -14.44 7.45 -3.83
CA LYS A 56 -15.53 7.68 -4.77
C LYS A 56 -15.39 6.82 -6.02
N GLY A 57 -16.45 6.13 -6.39
CA GLY A 57 -16.52 5.33 -7.61
C GLY A 57 -15.95 3.91 -7.49
N THR A 58 -15.57 3.47 -6.29
CA THR A 58 -15.09 2.10 -6.05
C THR A 58 -15.44 1.63 -4.64
N ASP A 59 -15.57 0.32 -4.46
CA ASP A 59 -15.74 -0.31 -3.16
C ASP A 59 -14.38 -0.68 -2.50
N PHE A 60 -13.27 -0.46 -3.21
CA PHE A 60 -11.94 -0.79 -2.71
C PHE A 60 -11.34 0.39 -1.94
N PRO A 61 -10.77 0.16 -0.75
CA PRO A 61 -9.98 1.17 -0.07
C PRO A 61 -8.66 1.41 -0.82
N VAL A 62 -8.11 2.60 -0.64
CA VAL A 62 -6.78 2.96 -1.18
C VAL A 62 -5.81 3.21 -0.04
N MET A 63 -4.60 2.71 -0.20
CA MET A 63 -3.53 2.92 0.76
C MET A 63 -2.34 3.61 0.10
N SER A 64 -1.69 4.48 0.85
CA SER A 64 -0.53 5.23 0.39
C SER A 64 0.58 5.30 1.45
N ASN A 65 1.78 5.70 1.04
CA ASN A 65 2.94 5.93 1.89
C ASN A 65 3.46 4.70 2.68
N LEU A 66 3.15 3.48 2.26
CA LEU A 66 3.57 2.26 2.95
C LEU A 66 5.06 2.27 3.32
N HIS A 67 5.91 2.64 2.38
CA HIS A 67 7.36 2.59 2.51
C HIS A 67 8.02 3.98 2.59
N ALA A 68 7.25 5.03 2.91
CA ALA A 68 7.77 6.41 2.98
C ALA A 68 8.66 6.70 4.20
N SER A 69 8.96 5.69 5.03
CA SER A 69 9.83 5.83 6.21
C SER A 69 10.81 4.66 6.28
N ARG A 70 12.09 4.96 6.54
CA ARG A 70 13.14 3.94 6.73
C ARG A 70 12.80 2.92 7.81
N PRO A 71 12.32 3.32 9.00
CA PRO A 71 11.90 2.37 10.02
C PRO A 71 10.81 1.40 9.55
N ARG A 72 9.79 1.86 8.83
CA ARG A 72 8.73 0.99 8.29
C ARG A 72 9.25 0.04 7.22
N LEU A 73 10.14 0.53 6.35
CA LEU A 73 10.78 -0.34 5.36
C LEU A 73 11.63 -1.44 6.03
N ALA A 74 12.39 -1.09 7.07
CA ALA A 74 13.15 -2.07 7.85
C ALA A 74 12.23 -3.07 8.56
N MET A 75 11.08 -2.62 9.08
CA MET A 75 10.06 -3.48 9.66
C MET A 75 9.49 -4.47 8.63
N ALA A 76 9.26 -4.03 7.38
CA ALA A 76 8.84 -4.91 6.28
C ALA A 76 9.92 -5.95 5.95
N LEU A 77 11.20 -5.60 6.03
CA LEU A 77 12.33 -6.52 5.83
C LEU A 77 12.63 -7.40 7.04
N GLY A 78 11.99 -7.17 8.18
CA GLY A 78 12.24 -7.89 9.43
C GLY A 78 13.62 -7.65 10.02
N CYS A 79 14.21 -6.45 9.83
CA CYS A 79 15.55 -6.11 10.29
C CYS A 79 15.61 -4.71 10.93
N ASN A 80 16.77 -4.35 11.52
CA ASN A 80 17.01 -2.98 11.96
C ASN A 80 17.25 -2.04 10.76
N PRO A 81 16.91 -0.74 10.86
CA PRO A 81 17.15 0.24 9.80
C PRO A 81 18.62 0.34 9.34
N ARG A 82 19.57 0.01 10.21
CA ARG A 82 21.01 0.01 9.89
C ARG A 82 21.43 -1.20 9.04
N ASP A 83 20.69 -2.32 9.16
CA ASP A 83 21.04 -3.60 8.54
C ASP A 83 20.30 -3.83 7.21
N MET A 84 19.47 -2.89 6.77
CA MET A 84 18.59 -3.06 5.60
C MET A 84 19.36 -3.47 4.34
N GLN A 85 20.49 -2.80 4.04
CA GLN A 85 21.28 -3.10 2.86
C GLN A 85 21.85 -4.51 2.93
N LYS A 86 22.42 -4.89 4.08
CA LYS A 86 22.99 -6.23 4.30
C LYS A 86 21.89 -7.31 4.18
N THR A 87 20.73 -7.07 4.80
CA THR A 87 19.59 -8.00 4.74
C THR A 87 19.08 -8.16 3.31
N PHE A 88 18.96 -7.06 2.57
CA PHE A 88 18.51 -7.09 1.18
C PHE A 88 19.49 -7.85 0.27
N LEU A 89 20.79 -7.58 0.38
CA LEU A 89 21.81 -8.28 -0.40
C LEU A 89 21.85 -9.78 -0.07
N ALA A 90 21.77 -10.15 1.21
CA ALA A 90 21.73 -11.54 1.61
C ALA A 90 20.48 -12.28 1.07
N ALA A 91 19.35 -11.60 1.00
CA ALA A 91 18.12 -12.17 0.40
C ALA A 91 18.25 -12.35 -1.12
N MET A 92 18.95 -11.46 -1.82
CA MET A 92 19.22 -11.62 -3.25
C MET A 92 20.15 -12.78 -3.54
N GLU A 93 21.15 -13.01 -2.68
CA GLU A 93 22.09 -14.14 -2.81
C GLU A 93 21.46 -15.49 -2.46
N ASN A 94 20.41 -15.48 -1.63
CA ASN A 94 19.75 -16.68 -1.13
C ASN A 94 18.23 -16.63 -1.41
N PRO A 95 17.78 -16.67 -2.67
CA PRO A 95 16.37 -16.61 -3.02
C PRO A 95 15.64 -17.87 -2.51
N ILE A 96 14.45 -17.65 -1.93
CA ILE A 96 13.58 -18.74 -1.50
C ILE A 96 12.68 -19.12 -2.67
N ALA A 97 12.67 -20.39 -3.04
CA ALA A 97 11.79 -20.89 -4.10
C ALA A 97 10.31 -20.69 -3.70
N PRO A 98 9.44 -20.25 -4.64
CA PRO A 98 8.02 -20.12 -4.38
C PRO A 98 7.40 -21.50 -4.08
N LYS A 99 6.49 -21.53 -3.11
CA LYS A 99 5.71 -22.71 -2.82
C LYS A 99 4.50 -22.77 -3.75
N GLU A 100 4.42 -23.81 -4.56
CA GLU A 100 3.23 -24.06 -5.37
C GLU A 100 2.07 -24.58 -4.50
N VAL A 101 0.89 -24.02 -4.72
CA VAL A 101 -0.36 -24.43 -4.05
C VAL A 101 -1.47 -24.60 -5.08
N ASN A 102 -2.29 -25.63 -4.92
CA ASN A 102 -3.40 -25.88 -5.85
C ASN A 102 -4.54 -24.85 -5.70
N ASN A 103 -4.79 -24.40 -4.47
CA ASN A 103 -5.83 -23.43 -4.14
C ASN A 103 -5.22 -22.25 -3.40
N GLY A 104 -5.13 -21.09 -4.05
CA GLY A 104 -4.76 -19.82 -3.43
C GLY A 104 -6.00 -18.96 -3.22
N LEU A 105 -6.05 -18.16 -2.14
CA LEU A 105 -7.13 -17.21 -1.87
C LEU A 105 -7.43 -16.26 -3.04
N CYS A 106 -6.41 -15.96 -3.86
CA CYS A 106 -6.58 -15.15 -5.07
C CYS A 106 -7.44 -15.80 -6.16
N LYS A 107 -7.83 -17.07 -6.00
CA LYS A 107 -8.72 -17.81 -6.90
C LYS A 107 -10.16 -17.90 -6.39
N ASP A 108 -10.47 -17.35 -5.22
CA ASP A 108 -11.83 -17.39 -4.64
C ASP A 108 -12.82 -16.57 -5.46
N VAL A 109 -12.33 -15.51 -6.13
CA VAL A 109 -13.12 -14.70 -7.07
C VAL A 109 -12.40 -14.68 -8.41
N VAL A 110 -13.06 -15.21 -9.44
CA VAL A 110 -12.56 -15.25 -10.82
C VAL A 110 -13.58 -14.62 -11.74
N LEU A 111 -13.30 -13.45 -12.28
CA LEU A 111 -14.12 -12.78 -13.29
C LEU A 111 -13.55 -13.07 -14.68
N LYS A 112 -14.44 -13.33 -15.67
CA LYS A 112 -14.03 -13.64 -17.05
C LYS A 112 -14.91 -12.91 -18.06
N GLY A 113 -14.31 -12.58 -19.21
CA GLY A 113 -15.01 -11.99 -20.33
C GLY A 113 -15.73 -10.70 -19.96
N ALA A 114 -17.03 -10.61 -20.24
CA ALA A 114 -17.84 -9.41 -19.99
C ALA A 114 -18.05 -9.08 -18.49
N ALA A 115 -17.72 -9.99 -17.57
CA ALA A 115 -17.78 -9.72 -16.14
C ALA A 115 -16.56 -8.94 -15.61
N VAL A 116 -15.52 -8.76 -16.42
CA VAL A 116 -14.33 -7.99 -16.05
C VAL A 116 -14.58 -6.52 -16.31
N ASP A 117 -14.62 -5.71 -15.26
CA ASP A 117 -14.64 -4.25 -15.35
C ASP A 117 -13.48 -3.64 -14.55
N MET A 118 -12.45 -3.19 -15.26
CA MET A 118 -11.28 -2.56 -14.65
C MET A 118 -11.60 -1.20 -14.01
N ARG A 119 -12.74 -0.58 -14.36
CA ARG A 119 -13.18 0.68 -13.75
C ARG A 119 -13.67 0.52 -12.31
N ALA A 120 -13.97 -0.72 -11.90
CA ALA A 120 -14.29 -1.02 -10.51
C ALA A 120 -13.09 -0.87 -9.56
N LEU A 121 -11.86 -0.91 -10.10
CA LEU A 121 -10.64 -0.67 -9.31
C LEU A 121 -10.41 0.82 -9.08
N PRO A 122 -9.82 1.21 -7.93
CA PRO A 122 -9.51 2.61 -7.67
C PRO A 122 -8.54 3.16 -8.73
N GLN A 123 -8.94 4.21 -9.40
CA GLN A 123 -8.14 4.87 -10.44
C GLN A 123 -7.69 6.24 -9.92
N VAL A 124 -6.50 6.26 -9.31
CA VAL A 124 -5.95 7.47 -8.69
C VAL A 124 -5.26 8.34 -9.73
N VAL A 125 -5.63 9.63 -9.78
CA VAL A 125 -4.94 10.67 -10.55
C VAL A 125 -4.21 11.57 -9.58
N HIS A 126 -2.89 11.66 -9.70
CA HIS A 126 -2.07 12.40 -8.75
C HIS A 126 -1.96 13.88 -9.05
N LEU A 127 -1.76 14.24 -10.32
CA LEU A 127 -1.53 15.63 -10.78
C LEU A 127 -2.33 15.92 -12.04
N GLY A 128 -2.64 17.22 -12.26
CA GLY A 128 -3.38 17.66 -13.44
C GLY A 128 -2.65 17.48 -14.77
N GLY A 129 -1.34 17.19 -14.75
CA GLY A 129 -0.53 16.87 -15.93
C GLY A 129 -0.34 15.38 -16.17
N ASP A 130 -0.93 14.53 -15.33
CA ASP A 130 -0.83 13.08 -15.51
C ASP A 130 -1.55 12.66 -16.81
N GLY A 131 -1.03 11.63 -17.48
CA GLY A 131 -1.63 11.10 -18.71
C GLY A 131 -2.95 10.34 -18.50
N GLY A 132 -3.49 10.35 -17.30
CA GLY A 132 -4.74 9.73 -16.88
C GLY A 132 -4.59 8.88 -15.61
N PRO A 133 -5.64 8.17 -15.21
CA PRO A 133 -5.56 7.22 -14.11
C PRO A 133 -4.78 5.98 -14.55
N TYR A 134 -3.78 5.58 -13.77
CA TYR A 134 -3.00 4.38 -14.02
C TYR A 134 -3.28 3.31 -12.97
N ILE A 135 -3.29 2.05 -13.41
CA ILE A 135 -3.21 0.87 -12.55
C ILE A 135 -1.83 0.26 -12.79
N THR A 136 -0.91 0.43 -11.85
CA THR A 136 0.48 -0.05 -11.92
C THR A 136 0.79 -1.00 -10.79
#